data_0ab3a8c8b3976456cac1545c55af121f
#
_entry.id   0ab3a8c8b3976456cac1545c55af121f
#
_cell.length_a   1.000
_cell.length_b   1.000
_cell.length_c   1.000
_cell.angle_alpha   90.00
_cell.angle_beta   90.00
_cell.angle_gamma   90.00
#
_symmetry.space_group_name_H-M   'P 1'
#
loop_
_entity.id
_entity.type
_entity.pdbx_description
1 polymer ?
#
loop_
_entity_poly.entity_id
_entity_poly.type
_entity_poly.pdbx_seq_one_letter_code
_entity_poly.pdbx_strand_id
1 'polypeptide(L)'
;MISLYWWCLLNLLIGKNMSAAPQSHSAFRFLRQQTIDSLNINIQQYEHVKTGALHIHLASEQTENVFLVALKTMPQDSSGVAHVLEHTALCGSEKFPVRDPFFMMIRRSLNTFMNAFTSSDWTAYPFASQNKKDFNNLLEVYLDAVFFARLDALDFAQEGHRVEFIDDQEGQQSLIFK
;
A
#
# COMPACT_ATOMS: atom_id res chain seq x y z
N MET A 1 -16.28 17.39 2.38
CA MET A 1 -15.94 17.06 0.99
C MET A 1 -14.42 16.93 0.97
N ILE A 2 -13.90 15.70 1.19
CA ILE A 2 -12.45 15.42 1.24
C ILE A 2 -11.98 15.36 -0.20
N SER A 3 -11.28 16.41 -0.64
CA SER A 3 -10.60 16.42 -1.94
C SER A 3 -9.36 15.53 -1.83
N LEU A 4 -9.50 14.25 -2.18
CA LEU A 4 -8.39 13.34 -2.38
C LEU A 4 -7.63 13.78 -3.64
N TYR A 5 -6.60 14.60 -3.47
CA TYR A 5 -5.64 14.87 -4.53
C TYR A 5 -4.81 13.62 -4.77
N TRP A 6 -5.13 12.92 -5.84
CA TRP A 6 -4.44 11.73 -6.34
C TRP A 6 -3.06 12.13 -6.89
N TRP A 7 -2.05 12.15 -6.05
CA TRP A 7 -0.67 12.34 -6.48
C TRP A 7 0.18 11.20 -5.97
N CYS A 8 0.75 10.49 -6.93
CA CYS A 8 1.79 9.46 -6.79
C CYS A 8 1.33 8.05 -6.40
N LEU A 9 0.96 7.25 -7.39
CA LEU A 9 1.11 5.81 -7.35
C LEU A 9 2.56 5.47 -7.64
N LEU A 10 3.35 5.15 -6.63
CA LEU A 10 4.65 4.54 -6.82
C LEU A 10 4.44 3.04 -6.92
N ASN A 11 4.31 2.52 -8.14
CA ASN A 11 4.33 1.10 -8.41
C ASN A 11 5.78 0.67 -8.59
N LEU A 12 6.33 -0.02 -7.61
CA LEU A 12 7.65 -0.63 -7.70
C LEU A 12 7.47 -2.09 -8.13
N LEU A 13 7.64 -2.38 -9.43
CA LEU A 13 7.75 -3.74 -9.94
C LEU A 13 9.22 -4.07 -10.17
N ILE A 14 9.79 -4.91 -9.32
CA ILE A 14 11.10 -5.53 -9.55
C ILE A 14 10.84 -6.85 -10.26
N GLY A 15 11.25 -6.96 -11.51
CA GLY A 15 11.06 -8.17 -12.31
C GLY A 15 12.19 -8.36 -13.32
N LYS A 16 12.42 -9.62 -13.72
CA LYS A 16 13.48 -10.03 -14.64
C LYS A 16 13.31 -9.40 -16.01
N ASN A 17 14.11 -8.37 -16.35
CA ASN A 17 14.60 -8.07 -17.71
C ASN A 17 15.32 -6.71 -17.74
N MET A 18 16.62 -6.72 -17.54
CA MET A 18 17.47 -5.51 -17.61
C MET A 18 17.54 -4.84 -18.99
N SER A 19 17.16 -5.55 -20.06
CA SER A 19 17.29 -5.11 -21.46
C SER A 19 15.94 -4.85 -22.14
N ALA A 20 14.82 -4.90 -21.42
CA ALA A 20 13.53 -4.71 -22.06
C ALA A 20 13.33 -3.24 -22.46
N ALA A 21 13.02 -3.02 -23.73
CA ALA A 21 12.48 -1.74 -24.18
C ALA A 21 11.24 -1.37 -23.35
N PRO A 22 10.98 -0.06 -23.09
CA PRO A 22 9.81 0.37 -22.35
C PRO A 22 8.54 -0.24 -22.92
N GLN A 23 7.74 -0.88 -22.08
CA GLN A 23 6.47 -1.44 -22.51
C GLN A 23 5.46 -0.32 -22.75
N SER A 24 4.72 -0.40 -23.86
CA SER A 24 3.66 0.56 -24.16
C SER A 24 2.32 0.02 -23.67
N HIS A 25 1.57 0.85 -22.96
CA HIS A 25 0.19 0.59 -22.58
C HIS A 25 -0.61 1.87 -22.76
N SER A 26 -1.83 1.78 -23.31
CA SER A 26 -2.64 2.97 -23.64
C SER A 26 -2.99 3.86 -22.44
N ALA A 27 -3.03 3.31 -21.24
CA ALA A 27 -3.31 4.06 -20.00
C ALA A 27 -2.07 4.75 -19.42
N PHE A 28 -0.86 4.43 -19.89
CA PHE A 28 0.39 4.94 -19.34
C PHE A 28 1.25 5.57 -20.41
N ARG A 29 1.82 6.72 -20.10
CA ARG A 29 2.80 7.42 -20.90
C ARG A 29 4.18 7.15 -20.32
N PHE A 30 5.11 6.64 -21.13
CA PHE A 30 6.51 6.53 -20.77
C PHE A 30 7.12 7.93 -20.65
N LEU A 31 7.85 8.20 -19.58
CA LEU A 31 8.48 9.49 -19.31
C LEU A 31 9.99 9.43 -19.53
N ARG A 32 10.67 8.51 -18.85
CA ARG A 32 12.12 8.38 -18.91
C ARG A 32 12.60 7.02 -18.40
N GLN A 33 13.87 6.75 -18.69
CA GLN A 33 14.58 5.56 -18.21
C GLN A 33 15.98 5.96 -17.76
N GLN A 34 16.47 5.30 -16.72
CA GLN A 34 17.83 5.48 -16.21
C GLN A 34 18.37 4.16 -15.66
N THR A 35 19.61 3.81 -16.05
CA THR A 35 20.32 2.65 -15.49
C THR A 35 21.20 3.08 -14.34
N ILE A 36 21.24 2.30 -13.28
CA ILE A 36 22.17 2.43 -12.16
C ILE A 36 23.08 1.20 -12.21
N ASP A 37 24.25 1.36 -12.83
CA ASP A 37 25.19 0.26 -13.09
C ASP A 37 25.68 -0.39 -11.80
N SER A 38 25.97 0.39 -10.76
CA SER A 38 26.43 -0.11 -9.46
C SER A 38 25.45 -1.04 -8.75
N LEU A 39 24.15 -0.96 -9.07
CA LEU A 39 23.08 -1.80 -8.53
C LEU A 39 22.57 -2.80 -9.53
N ASN A 40 23.00 -2.73 -10.77
CA ASN A 40 22.47 -3.52 -11.88
C ASN A 40 20.94 -3.40 -12.00
N ILE A 41 20.43 -2.16 -11.95
CA ILE A 41 19.00 -1.84 -12.00
C ILE A 41 18.73 -0.87 -13.15
N ASN A 42 17.67 -1.15 -13.91
CA ASN A 42 17.11 -0.21 -14.88
C ASN A 42 15.80 0.36 -14.33
N ILE A 43 15.75 1.68 -14.17
CA ILE A 43 14.58 2.41 -13.66
C ILE A 43 13.80 2.95 -14.85
N GLN A 44 12.53 2.60 -14.95
CA GLN A 44 11.61 3.11 -15.96
C GLN A 44 10.47 3.86 -15.27
N GLN A 45 10.22 5.08 -15.70
CA GLN A 45 9.17 5.93 -15.14
C GLN A 45 8.07 6.16 -16.15
N TYR A 46 6.84 5.96 -15.69
CA TYR A 46 5.61 6.16 -16.45
C TYR A 46 4.65 7.05 -15.67
N GLU A 47 3.72 7.66 -16.41
CA GLU A 47 2.62 8.43 -15.84
C GLU A 47 1.28 7.89 -16.35
N HIS A 48 0.34 7.66 -15.45
CA HIS A 48 -1.02 7.28 -15.82
C HIS A 48 -1.75 8.46 -16.44
N VAL A 49 -2.18 8.32 -17.70
CA VAL A 49 -2.68 9.43 -18.54
C VAL A 49 -3.88 10.16 -17.93
N LYS A 50 -4.79 9.43 -17.25
CA LYS A 50 -6.01 10.03 -16.71
C LYS A 50 -5.82 10.70 -15.35
N THR A 51 -4.92 10.19 -14.52
CA THR A 51 -4.81 10.62 -13.11
C THR A 51 -3.51 11.35 -12.79
N GLY A 52 -2.51 11.29 -13.69
CA GLY A 52 -1.17 11.79 -13.44
C GLY A 52 -0.36 10.95 -12.43
N ALA A 53 -0.90 9.80 -12.00
CA ALA A 53 -0.21 8.92 -11.07
C ALA A 53 1.10 8.39 -11.69
N LEU A 54 2.18 8.40 -10.89
CA LEU A 54 3.47 7.89 -11.32
C LEU A 54 3.56 6.38 -11.11
N HIS A 55 4.09 5.69 -12.11
CA HIS A 55 4.48 4.30 -12.02
C HIS A 55 5.99 4.20 -12.25
N ILE A 56 6.70 3.60 -11.30
CA ILE A 56 8.14 3.36 -11.40
C ILE A 56 8.37 1.87 -11.43
N HIS A 57 8.99 1.40 -12.51
CA HIS A 57 9.41 0.01 -12.67
C HIS A 57 10.92 -0.08 -12.46
N LEU A 58 11.34 -0.91 -11.51
CA LEU A 58 12.74 -1.25 -11.26
C LEU A 58 13.02 -2.64 -11.85
N ALA A 59 13.58 -2.69 -13.04
CA ALA A 59 13.98 -3.94 -13.67
C ALA A 59 15.34 -4.38 -13.10
N SER A 60 15.38 -5.56 -12.52
CA SER A 60 16.60 -6.20 -12.01
C SER A 60 16.59 -7.69 -12.23
N GLU A 61 17.73 -8.37 -12.01
CA GLU A 61 17.83 -9.82 -12.07
C GLU A 61 17.43 -10.53 -10.76
N GLN A 62 16.95 -9.77 -9.77
CA GLN A 62 16.50 -10.31 -8.50
C GLN A 62 15.34 -11.27 -8.71
N THR A 63 15.31 -12.34 -7.92
CA THR A 63 14.22 -13.32 -7.98
C THR A 63 12.98 -12.87 -7.22
N GLU A 64 13.14 -11.92 -6.31
CA GLU A 64 12.05 -11.38 -5.53
C GLU A 64 11.28 -10.32 -6.32
N ASN A 65 9.97 -10.48 -6.37
CA ASN A 65 9.09 -9.47 -6.93
C ASN A 65 8.54 -8.63 -5.79
N VAL A 66 8.68 -7.32 -5.89
CA VAL A 66 8.20 -6.36 -4.91
C VAL A 66 7.18 -5.43 -5.54
N PHE A 67 6.13 -5.14 -4.81
CA PHE A 67 5.12 -4.14 -5.18
C PHE A 67 4.94 -3.17 -4.02
N LEU A 68 4.72 -1.92 -4.34
CA LEU A 68 4.34 -0.89 -3.39
C LEU A 68 3.38 0.08 -4.06
N VAL A 69 2.24 0.33 -3.44
CA VAL A 69 1.37 1.47 -3.76
C VAL A 69 1.46 2.48 -2.64
N ALA A 70 1.77 3.74 -2.98
CA ALA A 70 1.85 4.84 -2.03
C ALA A 70 0.87 5.95 -2.40
N LEU A 71 0.19 6.47 -1.40
CA LEU A 71 -0.79 7.53 -1.50
C LEU A 71 -0.33 8.72 -0.66
N LYS A 72 -0.48 9.93 -1.18
CA LYS A 72 -0.24 11.13 -0.39
C LYS A 72 -1.45 11.37 0.52
N THR A 73 -1.24 11.26 1.84
CA THR A 73 -2.26 11.39 2.87
C THR A 73 -1.90 12.50 3.85
N MET A 74 -1.97 13.75 3.39
CA MET A 74 -1.68 14.92 4.25
C MET A 74 -2.76 15.05 5.32
N PRO A 75 -2.42 14.94 6.62
CA PRO A 75 -3.37 15.15 7.69
C PRO A 75 -3.77 16.63 7.76
N GLN A 76 -5.03 16.89 8.10
CA GLN A 76 -5.55 18.24 8.33
C GLN A 76 -5.65 18.57 9.82
N ASP A 77 -5.63 17.55 10.66
CA ASP A 77 -5.73 17.63 12.11
C ASP A 77 -5.05 16.40 12.77
N SER A 78 -5.19 16.29 14.09
CA SER A 78 -4.60 15.20 14.89
C SER A 78 -5.55 14.02 15.09
N SER A 79 -6.59 13.85 14.27
CA SER A 79 -7.58 12.77 14.40
C SER A 79 -7.06 11.38 14.05
N GLY A 80 -5.89 11.29 13.37
CA GLY A 80 -5.31 10.02 12.96
C GLY A 80 -6.04 9.32 11.81
N VAL A 81 -6.93 10.02 11.08
CA VAL A 81 -7.78 9.46 10.02
C VAL A 81 -6.99 8.63 9.00
N ALA A 82 -5.81 9.10 8.57
CA ALA A 82 -5.00 8.37 7.58
C ALA A 82 -4.54 6.99 8.10
N HIS A 83 -4.18 6.90 9.37
CA HIS A 83 -3.75 5.66 10.01
C HIS A 83 -4.93 4.70 10.23
N VAL A 84 -6.05 5.21 10.73
CA VAL A 84 -7.27 4.41 10.87
C VAL A 84 -7.76 3.90 9.52
N LEU A 85 -7.67 4.72 8.46
CA LEU A 85 -8.01 4.32 7.09
C LEU A 85 -7.05 3.25 6.55
N GLU A 86 -5.76 3.32 6.88
CA GLU A 86 -4.79 2.28 6.52
C GLU A 86 -5.24 0.91 7.04
N HIS A 87 -5.58 0.82 8.33
CA HIS A 87 -6.05 -0.41 8.95
C HIS A 87 -7.37 -0.89 8.33
N THR A 88 -8.37 -0.02 8.28
CA THR A 88 -9.72 -0.38 7.81
C THR A 88 -9.78 -0.74 6.33
N ALA A 89 -8.90 -0.16 5.49
CA ALA A 89 -8.81 -0.52 4.08
C ALA A 89 -8.44 -1.99 3.85
N LEU A 90 -7.66 -2.58 4.77
CA LEU A 90 -7.21 -3.97 4.69
C LEU A 90 -8.18 -4.98 5.30
N CYS A 91 -9.28 -4.52 5.92
CA CYS A 91 -10.26 -5.38 6.58
C CYS A 91 -11.24 -6.08 5.63
N GLY A 92 -11.32 -5.64 4.36
CA GLY A 92 -12.15 -6.25 3.33
C GLY A 92 -12.43 -5.30 2.17
N SER A 93 -12.67 -5.87 0.99
CA SER A 93 -12.85 -5.10 -0.25
C SER A 93 -14.00 -5.65 -1.09
N GLU A 94 -14.31 -5.01 -2.20
CA GLU A 94 -15.44 -5.40 -3.06
C GLU A 94 -15.28 -6.83 -3.61
N LYS A 95 -14.11 -7.15 -4.13
CA LYS A 95 -13.82 -8.46 -4.71
C LYS A 95 -13.53 -9.53 -3.65
N PHE A 96 -12.97 -9.11 -2.53
CA PHE A 96 -12.63 -9.98 -1.40
C PHE A 96 -13.43 -9.58 -0.15
N PRO A 97 -14.76 -9.84 -0.12
CA PRO A 97 -15.65 -9.42 0.96
C PRO A 97 -15.56 -10.35 2.19
N VAL A 98 -14.34 -10.71 2.54
CA VAL A 98 -14.02 -11.53 3.72
C VAL A 98 -13.42 -10.63 4.80
N ARG A 99 -13.60 -11.01 6.04
CA ARG A 99 -13.00 -10.31 7.15
C ARG A 99 -11.48 -10.54 7.17
N ASP A 100 -10.70 -9.47 7.31
CA ASP A 100 -9.25 -9.47 7.48
C ASP A 100 -8.48 -10.29 6.42
N PRO A 101 -8.69 -10.07 5.11
CA PRO A 101 -7.97 -10.79 4.06
C PRO A 101 -6.45 -10.60 4.18
N PHE A 102 -5.99 -9.45 4.67
CA PHE A 102 -4.59 -9.16 4.92
C PHE A 102 -3.95 -10.15 5.92
N PHE A 103 -4.55 -10.34 7.10
CA PHE A 103 -4.03 -11.27 8.09
C PHE A 103 -4.14 -12.74 7.66
N MET A 104 -5.13 -13.06 6.82
CA MET A 104 -5.22 -14.38 6.21
C MET A 104 -4.07 -14.62 5.24
N MET A 105 -3.71 -13.65 4.41
CA MET A 105 -2.63 -13.75 3.43
C MET A 105 -1.26 -13.80 4.09
N ILE A 106 -1.00 -13.01 5.13
CA ILE A 106 0.26 -13.08 5.89
C ILE A 106 0.58 -14.52 6.35
N ARG A 107 -0.45 -15.26 6.76
CA ARG A 107 -0.27 -16.61 7.31
C ARG A 107 -0.30 -17.73 6.27
N ARG A 108 -0.86 -17.49 5.09
CA ARG A 108 -1.18 -18.55 4.12
C ARG A 108 -0.59 -18.37 2.74
N SER A 109 -0.11 -17.18 2.40
CA SER A 109 0.58 -16.94 1.14
C SER A 109 2.07 -17.27 1.25
N LEU A 110 2.75 -17.27 0.11
CA LEU A 110 4.21 -17.45 0.01
C LEU A 110 4.94 -16.10 0.04
N ASN A 111 4.33 -15.11 0.69
CA ASN A 111 4.93 -13.79 0.81
C ASN A 111 6.28 -13.86 1.54
N THR A 112 7.22 -13.04 1.13
CA THR A 112 8.47 -12.79 1.83
C THR A 112 8.38 -11.52 2.67
N PHE A 113 7.44 -10.65 2.32
CA PHE A 113 7.13 -9.43 3.07
C PHE A 113 5.70 -8.98 2.77
N MET A 114 4.97 -8.56 3.80
CA MET A 114 3.67 -7.89 3.69
C MET A 114 3.54 -6.88 4.82
N ASN A 115 3.14 -5.65 4.49
CA ASN A 115 2.89 -4.63 5.51
C ASN A 115 2.00 -3.51 4.96
N ALA A 116 1.66 -2.56 5.84
CA ALA A 116 1.16 -1.24 5.52
C ALA A 116 1.88 -0.23 6.41
N PHE A 117 2.02 1.00 5.97
CA PHE A 117 2.71 2.06 6.69
C PHE A 117 1.96 3.38 6.50
N THR A 118 1.74 4.09 7.59
CA THR A 118 1.32 5.49 7.56
C THR A 118 2.40 6.36 8.18
N SER A 119 2.85 7.36 7.44
CA SER A 119 3.78 8.39 7.87
C SER A 119 3.06 9.73 8.00
N SER A 120 3.82 10.80 8.20
CA SER A 120 3.26 12.16 8.40
C SER A 120 2.45 12.69 7.22
N ASP A 121 2.78 12.27 5.99
CA ASP A 121 2.18 12.82 4.77
C ASP A 121 1.91 11.79 3.66
N TRP A 122 2.14 10.51 3.93
CA TRP A 122 1.90 9.41 2.99
C TRP A 122 1.47 8.13 3.71
N THR A 123 0.74 7.28 2.99
CA THR A 123 0.39 5.91 3.37
C THR A 123 0.81 4.96 2.26
N ALA A 124 1.44 3.86 2.59
CA ALA A 124 1.92 2.88 1.61
C ALA A 124 1.60 1.45 2.00
N TYR A 125 1.35 0.64 0.98
CA TYR A 125 0.98 -0.77 1.08
C TYR A 125 1.97 -1.62 0.27
N PRO A 126 3.10 -2.04 0.87
CA PRO A 126 4.08 -2.90 0.22
C PRO A 126 3.81 -4.38 0.45
N PHE A 127 4.21 -5.19 -0.53
CA PHE A 127 4.38 -6.62 -0.35
C PHE A 127 5.46 -7.16 -1.29
N ALA A 128 5.97 -8.35 -0.98
CA ALA A 128 6.95 -9.06 -1.78
C ALA A 128 6.68 -10.57 -1.79
N SER A 129 7.01 -11.22 -2.91
CA SER A 129 6.98 -12.67 -3.04
C SER A 129 7.95 -13.13 -4.14
N GLN A 130 8.64 -14.24 -3.89
CA GLN A 130 9.47 -14.90 -4.89
C GLN A 130 8.64 -15.80 -5.83
N ASN A 131 7.43 -16.15 -5.42
CA ASN A 131 6.52 -16.96 -6.22
C ASN A 131 5.63 -16.07 -7.08
N LYS A 132 5.76 -16.17 -8.40
CA LYS A 132 5.02 -15.31 -9.34
C LYS A 132 3.50 -15.43 -9.23
N LYS A 133 2.96 -16.63 -8.96
CA LYS A 133 1.52 -16.83 -8.81
C LYS A 133 1.02 -16.16 -7.52
N ASP A 134 1.77 -16.36 -6.45
CA ASP A 134 1.46 -15.73 -5.15
C ASP A 134 1.56 -14.20 -5.25
N PHE A 135 2.61 -13.68 -5.89
CA PHE A 135 2.76 -12.26 -6.16
C PHE A 135 1.54 -11.67 -6.89
N ASN A 136 1.04 -12.34 -7.93
CA ASN A 136 -0.15 -11.89 -8.66
C ASN A 136 -1.42 -11.94 -7.79
N ASN A 137 -1.57 -12.96 -6.94
CA ASN A 137 -2.68 -13.04 -6.00
C ASN A 137 -2.64 -11.89 -4.97
N LEU A 138 -1.45 -11.63 -4.41
CA LEU A 138 -1.24 -10.51 -3.49
C LEU A 138 -1.51 -9.16 -4.16
N LEU A 139 -1.04 -8.98 -5.40
CA LEU A 139 -1.29 -7.77 -6.17
C LEU A 139 -2.79 -7.49 -6.33
N GLU A 140 -3.56 -8.53 -6.65
CA GLU A 140 -5.00 -8.43 -6.81
C GLU A 140 -5.70 -8.05 -5.50
N VAL A 141 -5.33 -8.70 -4.39
CA VAL A 141 -5.87 -8.39 -3.06
C VAL A 141 -5.52 -6.98 -2.62
N TYR A 142 -4.26 -6.55 -2.77
CA TYR A 142 -3.82 -5.21 -2.34
C TYR A 142 -4.44 -4.09 -3.17
N LEU A 143 -4.51 -4.25 -4.48
CA LEU A 143 -5.14 -3.24 -5.33
C LEU A 143 -6.64 -3.11 -5.04
N ASP A 144 -7.34 -4.24 -4.84
CA ASP A 144 -8.76 -4.19 -4.50
C ASP A 144 -8.98 -3.58 -3.10
N ALA A 145 -8.16 -3.94 -2.11
CA ALA A 145 -8.23 -3.37 -0.77
C ALA A 145 -7.98 -1.85 -0.76
N VAL A 146 -6.96 -1.37 -1.49
CA VAL A 146 -6.59 0.05 -1.50
C VAL A 146 -7.60 0.92 -2.28
N PHE A 147 -8.15 0.40 -3.39
CA PHE A 147 -9.01 1.21 -4.28
C PHE A 147 -10.51 0.93 -4.13
N PHE A 148 -10.89 -0.19 -3.55
CA PHE A 148 -12.26 -0.65 -3.42
C PHE A 148 -12.55 -1.22 -2.02
N ALA A 149 -11.94 -0.60 -0.99
CA ALA A 149 -12.18 -0.93 0.42
C ALA A 149 -13.67 -0.81 0.77
N ARG A 150 -14.20 -1.75 1.53
CA ARG A 150 -15.60 -1.72 1.99
C ARG A 150 -15.85 -0.70 3.09
N LEU A 151 -14.85 -0.44 3.93
CA LEU A 151 -14.89 0.50 5.07
C LEU A 151 -16.12 0.23 5.95
N ASP A 152 -16.27 -1.01 6.41
CA ASP A 152 -17.38 -1.41 7.26
C ASP A 152 -17.36 -0.67 8.61
N ALA A 153 -18.54 -0.29 9.10
CA ALA A 153 -18.68 0.43 10.36
C ALA A 153 -18.15 -0.37 11.57
N LEU A 154 -18.22 -1.70 11.52
CA LEU A 154 -17.68 -2.57 12.57
C LEU A 154 -16.15 -2.60 12.58
N ASP A 155 -15.53 -2.57 11.39
CA ASP A 155 -14.07 -2.48 11.27
C ASP A 155 -13.59 -1.12 11.80
N PHE A 156 -14.29 -0.05 11.46
CA PHE A 156 -14.01 1.27 12.04
C PHE A 156 -14.20 1.28 13.56
N ALA A 157 -15.24 0.65 14.10
CA ALA A 157 -15.46 0.56 15.53
C ALA A 157 -14.36 -0.20 16.28
N GLN A 158 -13.67 -1.13 15.57
CA GLN A 158 -12.52 -1.87 16.11
C GLN A 158 -11.23 -1.04 16.06
N GLU A 159 -10.96 -0.39 14.92
CA GLU A 159 -9.68 0.27 14.64
C GLU A 159 -9.66 1.78 14.97
N GLY A 160 -10.81 2.42 14.97
CA GLY A 160 -10.93 3.89 15.09
C GLY A 160 -10.75 4.44 16.48
N HIS A 161 -10.82 3.62 17.51
CA HIS A 161 -10.57 4.03 18.88
C HIS A 161 -10.24 2.83 19.77
N ARG A 162 -9.51 3.11 20.84
CA ARG A 162 -9.25 2.14 21.90
C ARG A 162 -9.42 2.80 23.26
N VAL A 163 -9.72 1.96 24.25
CA VAL A 163 -9.86 2.38 25.64
C VAL A 163 -8.63 1.93 26.41
N GLU A 164 -8.00 2.84 27.13
CA GLU A 164 -6.87 2.55 28.02
C GLU A 164 -7.16 3.03 29.43
N PHE A 165 -6.65 2.27 30.41
CA PHE A 165 -6.58 2.74 31.79
C PHE A 165 -5.25 3.47 31.98
N ILE A 166 -5.31 4.68 32.53
CA ILE A 166 -4.11 5.42 32.96
C ILE A 166 -4.17 5.54 34.48
N ASP A 167 -3.06 5.26 35.14
CA ASP A 167 -2.89 5.57 36.54
C ASP A 167 -2.44 7.02 36.68
N ASP A 168 -3.13 7.80 37.50
CA ASP A 168 -2.68 9.15 37.84
C ASP A 168 -1.57 9.11 38.89
N GLN A 169 -1.02 10.28 39.24
CA GLN A 169 0.09 10.35 40.21
C GLN A 169 -0.33 9.93 41.63
N GLU A 170 -1.61 9.79 41.91
CA GLU A 170 -2.18 9.35 43.19
C GLU A 170 -2.57 7.84 43.17
N GLY A 171 -2.33 7.13 42.04
CA GLY A 171 -2.66 5.72 41.87
C GLY A 171 -4.13 5.44 41.58
N GLN A 172 -4.90 6.46 41.21
CA GLN A 172 -6.30 6.31 40.82
C GLN A 172 -6.35 6.01 39.31
N GLN A 173 -7.04 4.92 38.93
CA GLN A 173 -7.24 4.55 37.53
C GLN A 173 -8.34 5.38 36.90
N SER A 174 -8.02 6.02 35.79
CA SER A 174 -8.99 6.68 34.93
C SER A 174 -9.00 6.04 33.55
N LEU A 175 -10.18 6.05 32.92
CA LEU A 175 -10.40 5.47 31.59
C LEU A 175 -10.29 6.59 30.56
N ILE A 176 -9.41 6.39 29.59
CA ILE A 176 -9.28 7.32 28.47
C ILE A 176 -9.56 6.63 27.13
N PHE A 177 -10.04 7.41 26.19
CA PHE A 177 -10.14 7.00 24.78
C PHE A 177 -8.92 7.53 24.02
N LYS A 178 -8.34 6.66 23.20
CA LYS A 178 -7.25 7.00 22.27
C LYS A 178 -7.64 6.65 20.87
#